data_ab736f523e81381c01d02eda7910fad9
#
_entry.id   ab736f523e81381c01d02eda7910fad9
#
_cell.length_a   1.000
_cell.length_b   1.000
_cell.length_c   1.000
_cell.angle_alpha   90.00
_cell.angle_beta   90.00
_cell.angle_gamma   90.00
#
_symmetry.space_group_name_H-M   'P 1'
#
loop_
_entity.id
_entity.type
_entity.pdbx_description
1 polymer ?
#
loop_
_entity_poly.entity_id
_entity_poly.type
_entity_poly.pdbx_seq_one_letter_code
_entity_poly.pdbx_strand_id
1 'polypeptide(L)'
;SGGILLWPQSHYDWVRPGIILYGVSPLDDRSTGKDFGCQPVMTLTSSLIAVREHKAGEPVGYGGTWISERDTRLGVVAMGYGDGYPRAAPSGTPVLVNGREVPIVGRVAMDMICVDLGPQAQDKAGDAVVLWGEGLPVERIAEITKVSAYEL
;
A
#
# COMPACT_ATOMS: atom_id res chain seq x y z
N SER A 1 3.21 -8.86 -21.29
CA SER A 1 2.99 -7.38 -21.22
C SER A 1 4.22 -6.61 -21.74
N GLY A 2 5.43 -6.96 -21.32
CA GLY A 2 6.64 -6.26 -21.80
C GLY A 2 6.79 -6.26 -23.31
N GLY A 3 6.58 -7.40 -23.97
CA GLY A 3 6.60 -7.48 -25.43
C GLY A 3 5.57 -6.60 -26.11
N ILE A 4 4.37 -6.44 -25.49
CA ILE A 4 3.31 -5.59 -26.02
C ILE A 4 3.71 -4.12 -25.96
N LEU A 5 4.29 -3.68 -24.85
CA LEU A 5 4.63 -2.28 -24.64
C LEU A 5 5.91 -1.86 -25.36
N LEU A 6 6.93 -2.75 -25.40
CA LEU A 6 8.27 -2.38 -25.85
C LEU A 6 8.60 -2.84 -27.28
N TRP A 7 7.85 -3.81 -27.81
CA TRP A 7 8.17 -4.46 -29.08
C TRP A 7 6.93 -4.56 -30.00
N PRO A 8 6.44 -3.43 -30.53
CA PRO A 8 5.25 -3.42 -31.40
C PRO A 8 5.34 -4.40 -32.59
N GLN A 9 6.55 -4.62 -33.12
CA GLN A 9 6.80 -5.58 -34.19
C GLN A 9 6.52 -7.05 -33.80
N SER A 10 6.37 -7.35 -32.50
CA SER A 10 6.06 -8.69 -32.00
C SER A 10 4.56 -8.96 -31.86
N HIS A 11 3.71 -8.00 -32.20
CA HIS A 11 2.27 -8.11 -31.98
C HIS A 11 1.60 -9.12 -32.91
N TYR A 12 2.07 -9.22 -34.16
CA TYR A 12 1.42 -10.03 -35.20
C TYR A 12 -0.09 -9.83 -35.20
N ASP A 13 -0.86 -10.92 -35.24
CA ASP A 13 -2.33 -10.88 -35.22
C ASP A 13 -2.92 -11.03 -33.81
N TRP A 14 -2.13 -11.52 -32.84
CA TRP A 14 -2.58 -11.80 -31.49
C TRP A 14 -1.56 -11.40 -30.44
N VAL A 15 -2.04 -10.82 -29.36
CA VAL A 15 -1.25 -10.53 -28.17
C VAL A 15 -1.88 -11.17 -26.92
N ARG A 16 -1.04 -11.47 -25.95
CA ARG A 16 -1.46 -12.02 -24.64
C ARG A 16 -1.05 -11.04 -23.55
N PRO A 17 -1.88 -10.02 -23.25
CA PRO A 17 -1.60 -9.13 -22.13
C PRO A 17 -1.72 -9.87 -20.81
N GLY A 18 -0.95 -9.48 -19.84
CA GLY A 18 -1.00 -9.97 -18.47
C GLY A 18 -1.22 -8.79 -17.54
N ILE A 19 -0.20 -8.42 -16.78
CA ILE A 19 -0.32 -7.41 -15.72
C ILE A 19 -0.75 -6.03 -16.22
N ILE A 20 -0.50 -5.68 -17.46
CA ILE A 20 -1.00 -4.41 -18.05
C ILE A 20 -2.52 -4.32 -18.09
N LEU A 21 -3.25 -5.45 -18.03
CA LEU A 21 -4.71 -5.44 -17.90
C LEU A 21 -5.16 -4.88 -16.55
N TYR A 22 -4.31 -4.94 -15.55
CA TYR A 22 -4.55 -4.38 -14.22
C TYR A 22 -4.04 -2.94 -14.10
N GLY A 23 -3.48 -2.40 -15.19
CA GLY A 23 -2.93 -1.05 -15.21
C GLY A 23 -1.56 -0.94 -14.55
N VAL A 24 -0.80 -2.05 -14.49
CA VAL A 24 0.49 -2.14 -13.80
C VAL A 24 1.63 -2.30 -14.81
N SER A 25 2.77 -1.65 -14.54
CA SER A 25 3.97 -1.80 -15.37
C SER A 25 4.52 -3.23 -15.29
N PRO A 26 4.89 -3.84 -16.42
CA PRO A 26 5.60 -5.12 -16.44
C PRO A 26 7.12 -4.97 -16.25
N LEU A 27 7.63 -3.76 -16.06
CA LEU A 27 9.05 -3.45 -16.02
C LEU A 27 9.55 -3.30 -14.58
N ASP A 28 10.80 -3.59 -14.39
CA ASP A 28 11.49 -3.56 -13.09
C ASP A 28 12.38 -2.32 -12.97
N ASP A 29 11.94 -1.19 -13.56
CA ASP A 29 12.68 0.06 -13.71
C ASP A 29 12.07 1.25 -12.97
N ARG A 30 11.19 0.97 -11.98
CA ARG A 30 10.39 1.94 -11.22
C ARG A 30 9.32 2.68 -12.04
N SER A 31 9.10 2.27 -13.29
CA SER A 31 7.96 2.78 -14.04
C SER A 31 6.65 2.24 -13.46
N THR A 32 5.60 3.01 -13.60
CA THR A 32 4.23 2.61 -13.26
C THR A 32 3.44 2.39 -14.53
N GLY A 33 2.30 1.71 -14.43
CA GLY A 33 1.41 1.54 -15.58
C GLY A 33 1.00 2.88 -16.21
N LYS A 34 0.91 3.93 -15.41
CA LYS A 34 0.58 5.29 -15.87
C LYS A 34 1.59 5.83 -16.89
N ASP A 35 2.87 5.48 -16.77
CA ASP A 35 3.92 5.91 -17.72
C ASP A 35 3.70 5.33 -19.12
N PHE A 36 2.91 4.26 -19.21
CA PHE A 36 2.50 3.61 -20.46
C PHE A 36 1.06 3.92 -20.86
N GLY A 37 0.42 4.92 -20.24
CA GLY A 37 -0.97 5.28 -20.50
C GLY A 37 -2.00 4.32 -19.92
N CYS A 38 -1.59 3.38 -19.09
CA CYS A 38 -2.50 2.48 -18.37
C CYS A 38 -3.08 3.19 -17.13
N GLN A 39 -4.21 2.68 -16.65
CA GLN A 39 -4.85 3.16 -15.42
C GLN A 39 -5.02 2.01 -14.43
N PRO A 40 -4.88 2.26 -13.12
CA PRO A 40 -5.17 1.24 -12.11
C PRO A 40 -6.60 0.72 -12.26
N VAL A 41 -6.74 -0.60 -12.33
CA VAL A 41 -8.05 -1.25 -12.45
C VAL A 41 -8.57 -1.69 -11.08
N MET A 42 -7.68 -1.96 -10.14
CA MET A 42 -8.00 -2.39 -8.78
C MET A 42 -7.52 -1.36 -7.76
N THR A 43 -8.39 -1.01 -6.82
CA THR A 43 -8.04 -0.23 -5.63
C THR A 43 -8.43 -1.01 -4.39
N LEU A 44 -7.44 -1.37 -3.56
CA LEU A 44 -7.69 -2.03 -2.29
C LEU A 44 -7.98 -0.98 -1.22
N THR A 45 -9.18 -1.06 -0.65
CA THR A 45 -9.68 -0.10 0.33
C THR A 45 -10.06 -0.77 1.63
N SER A 46 -9.99 0.01 2.70
CA SER A 46 -10.47 -0.35 4.03
C SER A 46 -10.91 0.91 4.78
N SER A 47 -11.03 0.83 6.08
CA SER A 47 -11.35 1.97 6.95
C SER A 47 -10.58 1.92 8.25
N LEU A 48 -10.46 3.07 8.90
CA LEU A 48 -10.03 3.13 10.28
C LEU A 48 -11.11 2.55 11.18
N ILE A 49 -10.74 1.66 12.08
CA ILE A 49 -11.65 1.11 13.12
C ILE A 49 -11.42 1.74 14.50
N ALA A 50 -10.25 2.35 14.69
CA ALA A 50 -9.95 3.09 15.92
C ALA A 50 -8.91 4.19 15.62
N VAL A 51 -8.96 5.25 16.40
CA VAL A 51 -7.92 6.27 16.50
C VAL A 51 -7.64 6.54 17.97
N ARG A 52 -6.36 6.56 18.36
CA ARG A 52 -5.96 6.76 19.75
C ARG A 52 -4.75 7.66 19.87
N GLU A 53 -4.63 8.34 20.99
CA GLU A 53 -3.39 9.01 21.37
C GLU A 53 -2.32 7.98 21.71
N HIS A 54 -1.07 8.30 21.42
CA HIS A 54 0.08 7.45 21.65
C HIS A 54 1.26 8.31 22.09
N LYS A 55 1.93 7.90 23.16
CA LYS A 55 2.99 8.69 23.75
C LYS A 55 4.37 8.35 23.17
N ALA A 56 5.25 9.33 23.16
CA ALA A 56 6.65 9.12 22.85
C ALA A 56 7.24 8.02 23.75
N GLY A 57 8.07 7.16 23.17
CA GLY A 57 8.70 6.03 23.87
C GLY A 57 7.83 4.77 23.99
N GLU A 58 6.55 4.82 23.63
CA GLU A 58 5.69 3.63 23.64
C GLU A 58 5.87 2.80 22.38
N PRO A 59 5.93 1.46 22.50
CA PRO A 59 6.04 0.55 21.36
C PRO A 59 4.69 0.30 20.69
N VAL A 60 4.74 -0.08 19.40
CA VAL A 60 3.57 -0.48 18.62
C VAL A 60 3.76 -1.87 18.03
N GLY A 61 2.69 -2.66 18.06
CA GLY A 61 2.60 -3.95 17.42
C GLY A 61 3.38 -5.07 18.10
N TYR A 62 3.37 -6.24 17.47
CA TYR A 62 4.06 -7.43 17.95
C TYR A 62 5.57 -7.22 18.05
N GLY A 63 6.11 -7.53 19.22
CA GLY A 63 7.54 -7.41 19.51
C GLY A 63 8.04 -5.98 19.67
N GLY A 64 7.14 -4.98 19.68
CA GLY A 64 7.50 -3.57 19.89
C GLY A 64 8.58 -3.07 18.93
N THR A 65 8.56 -3.50 17.68
CA THR A 65 9.61 -3.23 16.69
C THR A 65 9.64 -1.77 16.23
N TRP A 66 8.58 -1.04 16.48
CA TRP A 66 8.50 0.40 16.25
C TRP A 66 8.19 1.11 17.55
N ILE A 67 8.95 2.13 17.87
CA ILE A 67 8.77 2.97 19.06
C ILE A 67 8.57 4.39 18.59
N SER A 68 7.53 5.05 19.10
CA SER A 68 7.24 6.43 18.72
C SER A 68 8.30 7.39 19.30
N GLU A 69 8.85 8.25 18.45
CA GLU A 69 9.81 9.28 18.86
C GLU A 69 9.13 10.53 19.43
N ARG A 70 7.80 10.64 19.26
CA ARG A 70 7.00 11.79 19.67
C ARG A 70 5.60 11.37 20.09
N ASP A 71 4.91 12.23 20.81
CA ASP A 71 3.47 12.09 20.99
C ASP A 71 2.79 12.18 19.63
N THR A 72 1.89 11.25 19.34
CA THR A 72 1.19 11.18 18.05
C THR A 72 -0.20 10.58 18.19
N ARG A 73 -0.93 10.48 17.10
CA ARG A 73 -2.18 9.72 17.01
C ARG A 73 -2.00 8.52 16.09
N LEU A 74 -2.37 7.37 16.57
CA LEU A 74 -2.34 6.13 15.78
C LEU A 74 -3.73 5.80 15.29
N GLY A 75 -3.79 5.43 13.99
CA GLY A 75 -4.95 4.80 13.40
C GLY A 75 -4.78 3.29 13.37
N VAL A 76 -5.88 2.56 13.58
CA VAL A 76 -5.96 1.12 13.36
C VAL A 76 -6.82 0.90 12.13
N VAL A 77 -6.26 0.23 11.13
CA VAL A 77 -6.92 -0.09 9.84
C VAL A 77 -7.43 -1.53 9.91
N ALA A 78 -8.66 -1.76 9.47
CA ALA A 78 -9.27 -3.08 9.36
C ALA A 78 -8.72 -3.85 8.15
N MET A 79 -7.45 -4.21 8.17
CA MET A 79 -6.74 -4.93 7.11
C MET A 79 -5.50 -5.59 7.69
N GLY A 80 -5.28 -6.85 7.40
CA GLY A 80 -4.09 -7.55 7.83
C GLY A 80 -3.65 -8.63 6.85
N TYR A 81 -2.66 -9.45 7.22
CA TYR A 81 -2.17 -10.50 6.33
C TYR A 81 -3.19 -11.62 6.11
N GLY A 82 -4.13 -11.80 7.00
CA GLY A 82 -5.27 -12.72 6.83
C GLY A 82 -6.23 -12.30 5.72
N ASP A 83 -6.24 -11.01 5.37
CA ASP A 83 -7.03 -10.43 4.29
C ASP A 83 -6.26 -10.34 2.97
N GLY A 84 -4.98 -10.76 2.96
CA GLY A 84 -4.12 -10.72 1.79
C GLY A 84 -3.12 -9.57 1.74
N TYR A 85 -3.06 -8.72 2.77
CA TYR A 85 -2.04 -7.67 2.81
C TYR A 85 -0.65 -8.25 3.14
N PRO A 86 0.44 -7.79 2.48
CA PRO A 86 1.77 -8.36 2.71
C PRO A 86 2.22 -8.27 4.17
N ARG A 87 2.41 -9.42 4.82
CA ARG A 87 2.94 -9.46 6.19
C ARG A 87 4.35 -8.87 6.28
N ALA A 88 5.11 -8.92 5.18
CA ALA A 88 6.46 -8.39 5.09
C ALA A 88 6.53 -6.87 4.96
N ALA A 89 5.40 -6.17 4.84
CA ALA A 89 5.38 -4.70 4.76
C ALA A 89 6.06 -4.08 5.99
N PRO A 90 7.19 -3.37 5.82
CA PRO A 90 7.92 -2.77 6.93
C PRO A 90 7.22 -1.50 7.43
N SER A 91 7.60 -1.05 8.63
CA SER A 91 7.27 0.31 9.08
C SER A 91 7.75 1.32 8.05
N GLY A 92 6.94 2.34 7.79
CA GLY A 92 7.18 3.32 6.73
C GLY A 92 6.48 3.02 5.41
N THR A 93 5.92 1.80 5.22
CA THR A 93 5.08 1.50 4.05
C THR A 93 3.90 2.47 4.00
N PRO A 94 3.68 3.18 2.87
CA PRO A 94 2.61 4.17 2.79
C PRO A 94 1.22 3.53 2.64
N VAL A 95 0.24 4.20 3.23
CA VAL A 95 -1.19 4.04 2.93
C VAL A 95 -1.83 5.42 2.83
N LEU A 96 -2.98 5.53 2.18
CA LEU A 96 -3.72 6.79 2.15
C LEU A 96 -4.83 6.75 3.19
N VAL A 97 -4.88 7.75 4.06
CA VAL A 97 -6.01 7.99 4.97
C VAL A 97 -6.63 9.34 4.61
N ASN A 98 -7.90 9.35 4.26
CA ASN A 98 -8.59 10.53 3.72
C ASN A 98 -7.81 11.20 2.57
N GLY A 99 -7.18 10.39 1.70
CA GLY A 99 -6.37 10.87 0.57
C GLY A 99 -4.98 11.39 0.94
N ARG A 100 -4.58 11.35 2.20
CA ARG A 100 -3.27 11.78 2.71
C ARG A 100 -2.39 10.55 2.96
N GLU A 101 -1.15 10.60 2.49
CA GLU A 101 -0.17 9.53 2.73
C GLU A 101 0.28 9.53 4.20
N VAL A 102 0.17 8.38 4.86
CA VAL A 102 0.65 8.11 6.21
C VAL A 102 1.40 6.79 6.27
N PRO A 103 2.39 6.62 7.16
CA PRO A 103 3.17 5.40 7.24
C PRO A 103 2.50 4.32 8.10
N ILE A 104 2.65 3.07 7.70
CA ILE A 104 2.44 1.92 8.57
C ILE A 104 3.50 1.95 9.68
N VAL A 105 3.13 1.60 10.90
CA VAL A 105 4.02 1.51 12.06
C VAL A 105 3.84 0.19 12.79
N GLY A 106 4.96 -0.44 13.14
CA GLY A 106 4.96 -1.78 13.71
C GLY A 106 4.71 -2.87 12.66
N ARG A 107 4.53 -4.10 13.13
CA ARG A 107 4.30 -5.25 12.26
C ARG A 107 2.84 -5.35 11.84
N VAL A 108 2.61 -5.75 10.59
CA VAL A 108 1.28 -6.11 10.11
C VAL A 108 0.78 -7.32 10.91
N ALA A 109 -0.41 -7.19 11.51
CA ALA A 109 -1.08 -8.27 12.21
C ALA A 109 -1.99 -9.08 11.27
N MET A 110 -2.65 -10.11 11.80
CA MET A 110 -3.53 -10.97 11.00
C MET A 110 -4.68 -10.18 10.37
N ASP A 111 -5.29 -9.27 11.13
CA ASP A 111 -6.54 -8.60 10.81
C ASP A 111 -6.48 -7.07 10.94
N MET A 112 -5.32 -6.51 11.28
CA MET A 112 -5.18 -5.06 11.44
C MET A 112 -3.76 -4.56 11.19
N ILE A 113 -3.68 -3.29 10.82
CA ILE A 113 -2.46 -2.53 10.58
C ILE A 113 -2.53 -1.24 11.39
N CYS A 114 -1.44 -0.86 12.06
CA CYS A 114 -1.32 0.44 12.70
C CYS A 114 -0.65 1.44 11.76
N VAL A 115 -1.14 2.68 11.79
CA VAL A 115 -0.58 3.80 11.01
C VAL A 115 -0.34 5.01 11.91
N ASP A 116 0.74 5.76 11.64
CA ASP A 116 0.99 7.03 12.32
C ASP A 116 0.27 8.17 11.58
N LEU A 117 -0.83 8.62 12.14
CA LEU A 117 -1.64 9.71 11.57
C LEU A 117 -1.02 11.09 11.78
N GLY A 118 -0.07 11.20 12.71
CA GLY A 118 0.51 12.46 13.13
C GLY A 118 -0.17 13.08 14.35
N PRO A 119 0.53 14.00 15.05
CA PRO A 119 0.05 14.54 16.33
C PRO A 119 -1.19 15.44 16.23
N GLN A 120 -1.42 16.04 15.07
CA GLN A 120 -2.52 16.96 14.83
C GLN A 120 -3.63 16.36 13.95
N ALA A 121 -3.60 15.05 13.74
CA ALA A 121 -4.58 14.36 12.91
C ALA A 121 -6.01 14.54 13.44
N GLN A 122 -6.95 14.75 12.53
CA GLN A 122 -8.38 14.86 12.82
C GLN A 122 -9.16 13.64 12.34
N ASP A 123 -8.46 12.63 11.85
CA ASP A 123 -9.05 11.39 11.37
C ASP A 123 -9.78 10.67 12.51
N LYS A 124 -10.82 9.93 12.17
CA LYS A 124 -11.67 9.19 13.10
C LYS A 124 -12.03 7.81 12.59
N ALA A 125 -12.53 6.96 13.44
CA ALA A 125 -13.07 5.66 13.05
C ALA A 125 -14.14 5.84 11.95
N GLY A 126 -14.09 4.98 10.95
CA GLY A 126 -14.93 5.03 9.74
C GLY A 126 -14.30 5.77 8.56
N ASP A 127 -13.21 6.51 8.77
CA ASP A 127 -12.54 7.21 7.68
C ASP A 127 -11.88 6.24 6.69
N ALA A 128 -11.92 6.61 5.41
CA ALA A 128 -11.47 5.76 4.31
C ALA A 128 -9.95 5.60 4.29
N VAL A 129 -9.52 4.37 4.00
CA VAL A 129 -8.11 4.01 3.82
C VAL A 129 -7.94 3.33 2.46
N VAL A 130 -6.90 3.74 1.71
CA VAL A 130 -6.47 3.08 0.48
C VAL A 130 -5.10 2.44 0.73
N LEU A 131 -5.02 1.12 0.50
CA LEU A 131 -3.78 0.36 0.70
C LEU A 131 -2.90 0.37 -0.56
N TRP A 132 -3.51 0.35 -1.73
CA TRP A 132 -2.92 0.60 -3.06
C TRP A 132 -4.01 0.80 -4.11
N GLY A 133 -3.63 1.32 -5.27
CA GLY A 133 -4.51 1.56 -6.41
C GLY A 133 -4.52 3.02 -6.81
N GLU A 134 -5.69 3.62 -6.87
CA GLU A 134 -5.81 5.03 -7.23
C GLU A 134 -5.12 5.93 -6.19
N GLY A 135 -4.19 6.77 -6.66
CA GLY A 135 -3.40 7.67 -5.81
C GLY A 135 -2.20 7.02 -5.09
N LEU A 136 -2.12 5.69 -5.08
CA LEU A 136 -1.01 4.94 -4.48
C LEU A 136 -0.71 3.70 -5.34
N PRO A 137 0.19 3.79 -6.33
CA PRO A 137 0.47 2.70 -7.26
C PRO A 137 0.88 1.40 -6.54
N VAL A 138 0.31 0.27 -6.96
CA VAL A 138 0.64 -1.04 -6.40
C VAL A 138 2.12 -1.39 -6.60
N GLU A 139 2.74 -0.91 -7.67
CA GLU A 139 4.18 -1.08 -7.95
C GLU A 139 5.04 -0.52 -6.80
N ARG A 140 4.63 0.59 -6.20
CA ARG A 140 5.33 1.18 -5.05
C ARG A 140 5.28 0.25 -3.83
N ILE A 141 4.14 -0.38 -3.59
CA ILE A 141 3.98 -1.35 -2.50
C ILE A 141 4.80 -2.61 -2.79
N ALA A 142 4.76 -3.10 -4.03
CA ALA A 142 5.54 -4.24 -4.49
C ALA A 142 7.06 -4.02 -4.28
N GLU A 143 7.57 -2.84 -4.66
CA GLU A 143 8.98 -2.48 -4.46
C GLU A 143 9.37 -2.47 -2.97
N ILE A 144 8.55 -1.87 -2.11
CA ILE A 144 8.81 -1.76 -0.67
C ILE A 144 8.76 -3.14 0.01
N THR A 145 7.76 -3.94 -0.31
CA THR A 145 7.52 -5.23 0.34
C THR A 145 8.32 -6.37 -0.26
N LYS A 146 8.98 -6.15 -1.41
CA LYS A 146 9.69 -7.16 -2.19
C LYS A 146 8.79 -8.30 -2.68
N VAL A 147 7.52 -8.01 -2.83
CA VAL A 147 6.51 -8.91 -3.36
C VAL A 147 6.23 -8.52 -4.80
N SER A 148 5.99 -9.49 -5.67
CA SER A 148 5.62 -9.19 -7.06
C SER A 148 4.27 -8.47 -7.12
N ALA A 149 4.15 -7.47 -8.02
CA ALA A 149 2.87 -6.82 -8.27
C ALA A 149 1.78 -7.80 -8.77
N TYR A 150 2.16 -8.97 -9.30
CA TYR A 150 1.22 -10.05 -9.64
C TYR A 150 0.66 -10.76 -8.40
N GLU A 151 1.39 -10.75 -7.28
CA GLU A 151 0.97 -11.37 -6.03
C GLU A 151 0.03 -10.45 -5.23
N LEU A 152 0.19 -9.13 -5.39
CA LEU A 152 -0.68 -8.10 -4.81
C LEU A 152 -1.96 -7.94 -5.61
#